data_51e41f8189a130bb04c4bec1ff921575
#
_entry.id   51e41f8189a130bb04c4bec1ff921575
#
_cell.length_a   1.000
_cell.length_b   1.000
_cell.length_c   1.000
_cell.angle_alpha   90.00
_cell.angle_beta   90.00
_cell.angle_gamma   90.00
#
_symmetry.space_group_name_H-M   'P 1'
#
loop_
_entity.id
_entity.type
_entity.pdbx_description
1 polymer ?
#
loop_
_entity_poly.entity_id
_entity_poly.type
_entity_poly.pdbx_seq_one_letter_code
_entity_poly.pdbx_strand_id
1 'polypeptide(L)'
;MPKSIFSFFSGVGLLDLGFDTAGYDIVFVNEFKEEFLKAYRFARQNRIADPIYGYHRCSIDDFFTCSYNAFLQHSIHLERNSGNIIGFVGGPPCPDFSVAGKNRGRNGENGILAQSYVNLITQFLPDFFVFENVKGLVKTERHRIYFDELKQQLQTAGYYISDQVLNSLSFGVPQDRDRIILVGIHRDFYGRNQHAVPENNLQFPWLQHALFGNAEEIKAEDWETTDPFHENSNRYFPRQTPNRYRELCVETWFRRNNVDNHPNANDVFRVKQGLHKMQTIPEGDVSGKSFKRLHRWRYSPTAAYGNNEVHLHPYRVRRLSVAEAMAIQSIPAWFTLPTNMTLSNKFKVIGNGVPVLMATAIAQTLSELLDEIVAN
;
A
#
# COMPACT_ATOMS: atom_id res chain seq x y z
N MET A 1 -22.01 -9.08 -9.03
CA MET A 1 -22.62 -7.94 -8.29
C MET A 1 -21.62 -6.80 -8.18
N PRO A 2 -22.01 -5.51 -8.22
CA PRO A 2 -21.10 -4.40 -7.91
C PRO A 2 -20.51 -4.54 -6.52
N LYS A 3 -19.27 -4.07 -6.35
CA LYS A 3 -18.49 -4.19 -5.11
C LYS A 3 -18.15 -2.79 -4.62
N SER A 4 -18.82 -2.33 -3.55
CA SER A 4 -18.68 -0.97 -3.01
C SER A 4 -17.70 -0.92 -1.85
N ILE A 5 -16.68 -0.08 -1.98
CA ILE A 5 -15.62 0.10 -0.98
C ILE A 5 -15.84 1.35 -0.14
N PHE A 6 -15.81 1.16 1.15
CA PHE A 6 -15.65 2.20 2.16
C PHE A 6 -14.19 2.20 2.60
N SER A 7 -13.45 3.23 2.18
CA SER A 7 -12.01 3.34 2.42
C SER A 7 -11.72 4.17 3.67
N PHE A 8 -10.90 3.63 4.55
CA PHE A 8 -10.47 4.26 5.80
C PHE A 8 -8.95 4.38 5.84
N PHE A 9 -8.42 5.45 6.46
CA PHE A 9 -6.98 5.77 6.44
C PHE A 9 -6.42 5.83 5.02
N SER A 10 -7.20 6.34 4.09
CA SER A 10 -6.94 6.23 2.66
C SER A 10 -5.64 6.90 2.20
N GLY A 11 -5.06 7.82 2.97
CA GLY A 11 -3.85 8.54 2.59
C GLY A 11 -4.04 9.31 1.27
N VAL A 12 -3.26 8.95 0.25
CA VAL A 12 -3.49 9.42 -1.13
C VAL A 12 -4.17 8.36 -2.01
N GLY A 13 -4.67 7.30 -1.38
CA GLY A 13 -5.47 6.26 -2.02
C GLY A 13 -4.69 5.28 -2.89
N LEU A 14 -3.47 4.88 -2.51
CA LEU A 14 -2.72 3.90 -3.29
C LEU A 14 -3.31 2.49 -3.19
N LEU A 15 -3.84 2.11 -2.02
CA LEU A 15 -4.59 0.88 -1.84
C LEU A 15 -5.89 0.94 -2.65
N ASP A 16 -6.64 2.04 -2.53
CA ASP A 16 -7.89 2.28 -3.26
C ASP A 16 -7.69 2.20 -4.78
N LEU A 17 -6.55 2.73 -5.28
CA LEU A 17 -6.23 2.67 -6.71
C LEU A 17 -6.08 1.22 -7.21
N GLY A 18 -5.57 0.33 -6.37
CA GLY A 18 -5.53 -1.10 -6.66
C GLY A 18 -6.94 -1.70 -6.76
N PHE A 19 -7.84 -1.33 -5.86
CA PHE A 19 -9.25 -1.75 -5.90
C PHE A 19 -10.01 -1.15 -7.08
N ASP A 20 -9.87 0.16 -7.37
CA ASP A 20 -10.41 0.79 -8.59
C ASP A 20 -9.97 0.01 -9.86
N THR A 21 -8.68 -0.34 -9.94
CA THR A 21 -8.11 -1.06 -11.08
C THR A 21 -8.70 -2.48 -11.23
N ALA A 22 -9.09 -3.10 -10.11
CA ALA A 22 -9.72 -4.41 -10.08
C ALA A 22 -11.26 -4.35 -10.26
N GLY A 23 -11.83 -3.18 -10.53
CA GLY A 23 -13.24 -3.00 -10.84
C GLY A 23 -14.16 -2.83 -9.63
N TYR A 24 -13.64 -2.39 -8.49
CA TYR A 24 -14.44 -1.99 -7.34
C TYR A 24 -14.79 -0.50 -7.40
N ASP A 25 -15.94 -0.13 -6.86
CA ASP A 25 -16.38 1.24 -6.72
C ASP A 25 -15.98 1.81 -5.35
N ILE A 26 -15.12 2.82 -5.31
CA ILE A 26 -14.79 3.51 -4.06
C ILE A 26 -15.89 4.53 -3.77
N VAL A 27 -16.83 4.16 -2.91
CA VAL A 27 -18.05 4.96 -2.65
C VAL A 27 -17.92 5.92 -1.48
N PHE A 28 -16.94 5.70 -0.60
CA PHE A 28 -16.72 6.47 0.63
C PHE A 28 -15.22 6.52 0.94
N VAL A 29 -14.70 7.71 1.32
CA VAL A 29 -13.28 7.91 1.62
C VAL A 29 -13.13 8.68 2.94
N ASN A 30 -12.37 8.11 3.89
CA ASN A 30 -11.98 8.76 5.13
C ASN A 30 -10.45 8.91 5.23
N GLU A 31 -10.01 10.12 5.50
CA GLU A 31 -8.62 10.44 5.83
C GLU A 31 -8.57 11.61 6.82
N PHE A 32 -7.84 11.44 7.93
CA PHE A 32 -7.74 12.45 8.97
C PHE A 32 -6.97 13.70 8.53
N LYS A 33 -5.90 13.52 7.74
CA LYS A 33 -5.02 14.60 7.31
C LYS A 33 -5.57 15.30 6.07
N GLU A 34 -5.94 16.55 6.24
CA GLU A 34 -6.46 17.40 5.16
C GLU A 34 -5.57 17.44 3.92
N GLU A 35 -4.25 17.55 4.11
CA GLU A 35 -3.29 17.63 3.01
C GLU A 35 -3.23 16.33 2.20
N PHE A 36 -3.41 15.17 2.86
CA PHE A 36 -3.45 13.87 2.21
C PHE A 36 -4.75 13.70 1.44
N LEU A 37 -5.87 14.08 2.04
CA LEU A 37 -7.18 14.04 1.38
C LEU A 37 -7.25 14.97 0.17
N LYS A 38 -6.66 16.18 0.26
CA LYS A 38 -6.51 17.08 -0.89
C LYS A 38 -5.67 16.45 -2.01
N ALA A 39 -4.59 15.78 -1.66
CA ALA A 39 -3.74 15.09 -2.62
C ALA A 39 -4.46 13.87 -3.24
N TYR A 40 -5.26 13.14 -2.47
CA TYR A 40 -6.12 12.06 -2.95
C TYR A 40 -7.07 12.55 -4.06
N ARG A 41 -7.80 13.62 -3.79
CA ARG A 41 -8.75 14.22 -4.76
C ARG A 41 -8.02 14.75 -5.99
N PHE A 42 -6.92 15.48 -5.79
CA PHE A 42 -6.12 16.04 -6.88
C PHE A 42 -5.61 14.97 -7.84
N ALA A 43 -5.07 13.86 -7.30
CA ALA A 43 -4.51 12.80 -8.12
C ALA A 43 -5.56 12.07 -8.98
N ARG A 44 -6.82 12.02 -8.52
CA ARG A 44 -7.92 11.35 -9.22
C ARG A 44 -8.75 12.26 -10.11
N GLN A 45 -8.61 13.58 -9.94
CA GLN A 45 -9.40 14.57 -10.67
C GLN A 45 -9.40 14.30 -12.18
N ASN A 46 -10.59 14.30 -12.79
CA ASN A 46 -10.84 14.03 -14.22
C ASN A 46 -10.46 12.62 -14.73
N ARG A 47 -10.20 11.66 -13.85
CA ARG A 47 -9.87 10.29 -14.24
C ARG A 47 -10.70 9.23 -13.55
N ILE A 48 -11.02 9.43 -12.29
CA ILE A 48 -11.81 8.52 -11.46
C ILE A 48 -12.96 9.32 -10.87
N ALA A 49 -14.14 8.73 -10.82
CA ALA A 49 -15.33 9.38 -10.25
C ALA A 49 -15.12 9.69 -8.76
N ASP A 50 -15.71 10.80 -8.31
CA ASP A 50 -15.74 11.11 -6.89
C ASP A 50 -16.60 10.09 -6.14
N PRO A 51 -16.24 9.73 -4.89
CA PRO A 51 -17.05 8.84 -4.06
C PRO A 51 -18.46 9.40 -3.85
N ILE A 52 -19.49 8.59 -4.08
CA ILE A 52 -20.89 9.04 -3.99
C ILE A 52 -21.30 9.49 -2.58
N TYR A 53 -20.67 8.93 -1.55
CA TYR A 53 -20.85 9.36 -0.15
C TYR A 53 -19.77 10.37 0.29
N GLY A 54 -18.91 10.80 -0.61
CA GLY A 54 -17.97 11.90 -0.43
C GLY A 54 -16.70 11.55 0.33
N TYR A 55 -16.01 12.63 0.71
CA TYR A 55 -14.73 12.62 1.40
C TYR A 55 -14.88 13.13 2.83
N HIS A 56 -14.48 12.33 3.82
CA HIS A 56 -14.65 12.61 5.23
C HIS A 56 -13.31 12.89 5.91
N ARG A 57 -13.09 14.15 6.27
CA ARG A 57 -11.93 14.57 7.05
C ARG A 57 -12.27 14.51 8.54
N CYS A 58 -12.15 13.34 9.13
CA CYS A 58 -12.42 13.13 10.55
C CYS A 58 -11.58 11.97 11.11
N SER A 59 -11.49 11.86 12.44
CA SER A 59 -10.92 10.67 13.06
C SER A 59 -11.80 9.45 12.77
N ILE A 60 -11.21 8.26 12.71
CA ILE A 60 -11.98 7.02 12.64
C ILE A 60 -12.91 6.87 13.85
N ASP A 61 -12.51 7.40 15.01
CA ASP A 61 -13.29 7.35 16.25
C ASP A 61 -14.56 8.21 16.19
N ASP A 62 -14.61 9.19 15.29
CA ASP A 62 -15.82 10.01 15.10
C ASP A 62 -17.01 9.19 14.56
N PHE A 63 -16.73 8.06 13.87
CA PHE A 63 -17.78 7.14 13.38
C PHE A 63 -18.48 6.36 14.49
N PHE A 64 -18.00 6.44 15.72
CA PHE A 64 -18.72 5.93 16.90
C PHE A 64 -19.65 6.98 17.53
N THR A 65 -19.63 8.22 17.06
CA THR A 65 -20.51 9.30 17.53
C THR A 65 -21.81 9.40 16.71
N CYS A 66 -22.87 9.95 17.31
CA CYS A 66 -24.23 9.88 16.76
C CYS A 66 -24.37 10.31 15.28
N SER A 67 -23.76 11.44 14.87
CA SER A 67 -23.94 11.99 13.52
C SER A 67 -23.20 11.19 12.43
N TYR A 68 -21.91 10.91 12.65
CA TYR A 68 -21.11 10.15 11.71
C TYR A 68 -21.53 8.68 11.65
N ASN A 69 -21.92 8.11 12.81
CA ASN A 69 -22.45 6.76 12.89
C ASN A 69 -23.69 6.59 12.03
N ALA A 70 -24.69 7.46 12.24
CA ALA A 70 -25.95 7.42 11.48
C ALA A 70 -25.73 7.59 9.97
N PHE A 71 -24.79 8.49 9.57
CA PHE A 71 -24.43 8.68 8.17
C PHE A 71 -23.84 7.41 7.56
N LEU A 72 -22.85 6.82 8.23
CA LEU A 72 -22.17 5.60 7.74
C LEU A 72 -23.15 4.42 7.66
N GLN A 73 -24.00 4.23 8.69
CA GLN A 73 -25.06 3.22 8.67
C GLN A 73 -26.03 3.42 7.50
N HIS A 74 -26.46 4.65 7.26
CA HIS A 74 -27.36 4.97 6.15
C HIS A 74 -26.72 4.66 4.80
N SER A 75 -25.45 5.05 4.60
CA SER A 75 -24.71 4.79 3.36
C SER A 75 -24.56 3.29 3.10
N ILE A 76 -24.22 2.51 4.12
CA ILE A 76 -24.13 1.04 4.04
C ILE A 76 -25.48 0.43 3.71
N HIS A 77 -26.55 0.94 4.33
CA HIS A 77 -27.92 0.45 4.08
C HIS A 77 -28.36 0.70 2.62
N LEU A 78 -28.03 1.86 2.06
CA LEU A 78 -28.32 2.17 0.65
C LEU A 78 -27.61 1.20 -0.29
N GLU A 79 -26.33 0.95 -0.06
CA GLU A 79 -25.54 0.00 -0.87
C GLU A 79 -26.12 -1.43 -0.78
N ARG A 80 -26.48 -1.89 0.42
CA ARG A 80 -27.10 -3.21 0.61
C ARG A 80 -28.44 -3.33 -0.13
N ASN A 81 -29.27 -2.30 -0.06
CA ASN A 81 -30.56 -2.29 -0.75
C ASN A 81 -30.42 -2.26 -2.28
N SER A 82 -29.31 -1.74 -2.78
CA SER A 82 -28.96 -1.78 -4.20
C SER A 82 -28.39 -3.13 -4.66
N GLY A 83 -28.24 -4.08 -3.73
CA GLY A 83 -27.67 -5.42 -4.02
C GLY A 83 -26.14 -5.43 -4.16
N ASN A 84 -25.47 -4.39 -3.70
CA ASN A 84 -24.01 -4.30 -3.78
C ASN A 84 -23.33 -5.09 -2.65
N ILE A 85 -22.15 -5.64 -2.94
CA ILE A 85 -21.25 -6.26 -1.96
C ILE A 85 -20.47 -5.15 -1.27
N ILE A 86 -20.46 -5.12 0.06
CA ILE A 86 -19.88 -4.03 0.85
C ILE A 86 -18.54 -4.45 1.42
N GLY A 87 -17.51 -3.70 1.11
CA GLY A 87 -16.17 -3.90 1.64
C GLY A 87 -15.64 -2.70 2.44
N PHE A 88 -15.00 -2.98 3.59
CA PHE A 88 -14.19 -2.02 4.30
C PHE A 88 -12.71 -2.27 3.99
N VAL A 89 -12.02 -1.24 3.51
CA VAL A 89 -10.60 -1.33 3.17
C VAL A 89 -9.83 -0.27 3.93
N GLY A 90 -8.73 -0.66 4.60
CA GLY A 90 -7.97 0.30 5.39
C GLY A 90 -6.60 -0.17 5.80
N GLY A 91 -5.67 0.80 5.93
CA GLY A 91 -4.34 0.62 6.45
C GLY A 91 -4.09 1.56 7.64
N PRO A 92 -4.49 1.22 8.86
CA PRO A 92 -4.27 2.08 10.02
C PRO A 92 -2.77 2.35 10.20
N PRO A 93 -2.36 3.62 10.46
CA PRO A 93 -0.95 3.99 10.57
C PRO A 93 -0.25 3.27 11.71
N CYS A 94 1.00 2.85 11.48
CA CYS A 94 1.73 1.99 12.39
C CYS A 94 3.16 2.47 12.75
N PRO A 95 3.38 3.73 13.14
CA PRO A 95 4.70 4.16 13.59
C PRO A 95 5.18 3.43 14.86
N ASP A 96 4.26 2.91 15.67
CA ASP A 96 4.60 2.23 16.95
C ASP A 96 5.05 0.78 16.77
N PHE A 97 4.83 0.19 15.59
CA PHE A 97 5.25 -1.17 15.22
C PHE A 97 6.37 -1.19 14.16
N SER A 98 6.74 -0.03 13.58
CA SER A 98 7.80 0.01 12.58
C SER A 98 9.19 0.01 13.22
N VAL A 99 10.16 -0.67 12.57
CA VAL A 99 11.56 -0.73 13.03
C VAL A 99 12.21 0.67 13.09
N ALA A 100 11.73 1.61 12.29
CA ALA A 100 12.16 3.02 12.29
C ALA A 100 11.33 3.92 13.22
N GLY A 101 10.30 3.39 13.88
CA GLY A 101 9.37 4.12 14.74
C GLY A 101 9.72 4.06 16.23
N LYS A 102 8.82 4.61 17.06
CA LYS A 102 9.02 4.69 18.52
C LYS A 102 8.82 3.37 19.27
N ASN A 103 8.44 2.30 18.58
CA ASN A 103 8.24 0.93 19.10
C ASN A 103 7.38 0.85 20.39
N ARG A 104 6.34 1.69 20.52
CA ARG A 104 5.44 1.76 21.69
C ARG A 104 4.39 0.65 21.71
N GLY A 105 4.20 -0.04 20.58
CA GLY A 105 3.25 -1.15 20.43
C GLY A 105 1.79 -0.74 20.71
N ARG A 106 1.04 -1.63 21.39
CA ARG A 106 -0.39 -1.47 21.73
C ARG A 106 -0.72 -0.14 22.45
N ASN A 107 0.17 0.37 23.28
CA ASN A 107 -0.05 1.58 24.10
C ASN A 107 0.34 2.88 23.37
N GLY A 108 0.79 2.80 22.11
CA GLY A 108 1.03 3.95 21.26
C GLY A 108 -0.26 4.42 20.60
N GLU A 109 -0.32 5.71 20.23
CA GLU A 109 -1.49 6.31 19.55
C GLU A 109 -1.91 5.51 18.30
N ASN A 110 -0.99 4.85 17.64
CA ASN A 110 -1.24 4.10 16.42
C ASN A 110 -1.67 2.64 16.65
N GLY A 111 -1.33 2.06 17.82
CA GLY A 111 -1.91 0.78 18.25
C GLY A 111 -3.41 0.92 18.52
N ILE A 112 -3.81 2.07 19.05
CA ILE A 112 -5.23 2.42 19.26
C ILE A 112 -5.99 2.49 17.92
N LEU A 113 -5.40 3.06 16.86
CA LEU A 113 -6.06 3.19 15.56
C LEU A 113 -6.31 1.84 14.86
N ALA A 114 -5.44 0.84 15.06
CA ALA A 114 -5.68 -0.52 14.58
C ALA A 114 -6.89 -1.15 15.31
N GLN A 115 -7.01 -0.95 16.62
CA GLN A 115 -8.17 -1.37 17.40
C GLN A 115 -9.45 -0.64 16.98
N SER A 116 -9.38 0.68 16.76
CA SER A 116 -10.53 1.47 16.26
C SER A 116 -11.02 0.95 14.91
N TYR A 117 -10.12 0.55 14.01
CA TYR A 117 -10.52 -0.02 12.73
C TYR A 117 -11.22 -1.39 12.89
N VAL A 118 -10.69 -2.26 13.75
CA VAL A 118 -11.34 -3.54 14.07
C VAL A 118 -12.71 -3.30 14.72
N ASN A 119 -12.82 -2.36 15.66
CA ASN A 119 -14.11 -1.99 16.27
C ASN A 119 -15.12 -1.49 15.21
N LEU A 120 -14.65 -0.72 14.23
CA LEU A 120 -15.50 -0.26 13.14
C LEU A 120 -16.02 -1.43 12.29
N ILE A 121 -15.16 -2.36 11.91
CA ILE A 121 -15.54 -3.57 11.16
C ILE A 121 -16.56 -4.39 11.95
N THR A 122 -16.32 -4.62 13.25
CA THR A 122 -17.21 -5.44 14.09
C THR A 122 -18.54 -4.76 14.40
N GLN A 123 -18.61 -3.43 14.37
CA GLN A 123 -19.86 -2.69 14.57
C GLN A 123 -20.73 -2.64 13.32
N PHE A 124 -20.14 -2.40 12.15
CA PHE A 124 -20.90 -2.17 10.91
C PHE A 124 -21.06 -3.42 10.04
N LEU A 125 -20.31 -4.46 10.32
CA LEU A 125 -20.37 -5.78 9.69
C LEU A 125 -20.44 -5.71 8.15
N PRO A 126 -19.40 -5.16 7.45
CA PRO A 126 -19.32 -5.25 6.01
C PRO A 126 -19.23 -6.72 5.55
N ASP A 127 -19.56 -7.00 4.29
CA ASP A 127 -19.51 -8.35 3.75
C ASP A 127 -18.09 -8.91 3.72
N PHE A 128 -17.14 -8.04 3.47
CA PHE A 128 -15.70 -8.34 3.59
C PHE A 128 -14.92 -7.14 4.12
N PHE A 129 -13.71 -7.40 4.55
CA PHE A 129 -12.76 -6.33 4.88
C PHE A 129 -11.33 -6.68 4.43
N VAL A 130 -10.53 -5.64 4.24
CA VAL A 130 -9.09 -5.73 4.08
C VAL A 130 -8.41 -4.80 5.08
N PHE A 131 -7.53 -5.38 5.90
CA PHE A 131 -6.70 -4.67 6.86
C PHE A 131 -5.23 -4.79 6.42
N GLU A 132 -4.57 -3.67 6.17
CA GLU A 132 -3.15 -3.64 5.79
C GLU A 132 -2.31 -3.06 6.92
N ASN A 133 -1.09 -3.59 7.08
CA ASN A 133 -0.13 -3.03 8.02
C ASN A 133 1.32 -3.41 7.68
N VAL A 134 2.28 -2.87 8.43
CA VAL A 134 3.69 -3.22 8.29
C VAL A 134 4.00 -4.58 8.92
N LYS A 135 4.98 -5.32 8.36
CA LYS A 135 5.47 -6.61 8.91
C LYS A 135 5.84 -6.54 10.41
N GLY A 136 6.20 -5.33 10.90
CA GLY A 136 6.52 -5.12 12.32
C GLY A 136 5.42 -5.55 13.28
N LEU A 137 4.15 -5.53 12.85
CA LEU A 137 2.99 -5.96 13.65
C LEU A 137 3.05 -7.45 14.02
N VAL A 138 3.72 -8.28 13.23
CA VAL A 138 3.85 -9.73 13.47
C VAL A 138 5.28 -10.17 13.80
N LYS A 139 6.24 -9.24 13.84
CA LYS A 139 7.66 -9.57 14.00
C LYS A 139 8.06 -9.94 15.43
N THR A 140 7.54 -9.23 16.42
CA THR A 140 7.85 -9.47 17.84
C THR A 140 6.72 -10.22 18.52
N GLU A 141 7.01 -11.04 19.53
CA GLU A 141 6.01 -11.81 20.27
C GLU A 141 4.89 -10.92 20.81
N ARG A 142 5.24 -9.81 21.46
CA ARG A 142 4.26 -8.84 22.00
C ARG A 142 3.31 -8.30 20.93
N HIS A 143 3.83 -7.97 19.75
CA HIS A 143 3.02 -7.44 18.66
C HIS A 143 2.14 -8.53 18.04
N ARG A 144 2.65 -9.76 17.98
CA ARG A 144 1.90 -10.92 17.48
C ARG A 144 0.71 -11.24 18.39
N ILE A 145 0.90 -11.26 19.70
CA ILE A 145 -0.18 -11.44 20.67
C ILE A 145 -1.28 -10.39 20.44
N TYR A 146 -0.92 -9.13 20.28
CA TYR A 146 -1.89 -8.07 20.00
C TYR A 146 -2.62 -8.29 18.66
N PHE A 147 -1.92 -8.68 17.61
CA PHE A 147 -2.53 -8.98 16.32
C PHE A 147 -3.47 -10.19 16.40
N ASP A 148 -3.12 -11.21 17.19
CA ASP A 148 -3.97 -12.38 17.44
C ASP A 148 -5.23 -12.01 18.24
N GLU A 149 -5.15 -11.08 19.18
CA GLU A 149 -6.32 -10.51 19.88
C GLU A 149 -7.28 -9.81 18.87
N LEU A 150 -6.75 -9.01 17.95
CA LEU A 150 -7.54 -8.36 16.91
C LEU A 150 -8.23 -9.39 15.99
N LYS A 151 -7.52 -10.43 15.58
CA LYS A 151 -8.07 -11.53 14.77
C LYS A 151 -9.20 -12.26 15.51
N GLN A 152 -9.01 -12.55 16.79
CA GLN A 152 -10.02 -13.22 17.60
C GLN A 152 -11.31 -12.39 17.70
N GLN A 153 -11.22 -11.05 17.84
CA GLN A 153 -12.39 -10.18 17.83
C GLN A 153 -13.16 -10.26 16.50
N LEU A 154 -12.46 -10.24 15.37
CA LEU A 154 -13.06 -10.37 14.05
C LEU A 154 -13.71 -11.73 13.84
N GLN A 155 -13.07 -12.82 14.27
CA GLN A 155 -13.65 -14.16 14.21
C GLN A 155 -14.90 -14.29 15.09
N THR A 156 -14.86 -13.73 16.30
CA THR A 156 -16.02 -13.67 17.21
C THR A 156 -17.18 -12.90 16.61
N ALA A 157 -16.90 -11.84 15.83
CA ALA A 157 -17.91 -11.07 15.10
C ALA A 157 -18.47 -11.82 13.86
N GLY A 158 -17.96 -13.00 13.54
CA GLY A 158 -18.48 -13.86 12.46
C GLY A 158 -17.69 -13.84 11.16
N TYR A 159 -16.44 -13.34 11.17
CA TYR A 159 -15.58 -13.35 9.98
C TYR A 159 -14.76 -14.63 9.88
N TYR A 160 -14.75 -15.23 8.68
CA TYR A 160 -13.72 -16.16 8.26
C TYR A 160 -12.54 -15.33 7.73
N ILE A 161 -11.35 -15.53 8.30
CA ILE A 161 -10.19 -14.67 8.03
C ILE A 161 -9.01 -15.45 7.47
N SER A 162 -8.17 -14.75 6.71
CA SER A 162 -6.85 -15.23 6.27
C SER A 162 -5.86 -14.08 6.36
N ASP A 163 -4.64 -14.34 6.81
CA ASP A 163 -3.58 -13.33 6.87
C ASP A 163 -2.26 -13.85 6.29
N GLN A 164 -1.51 -12.96 5.63
CA GLN A 164 -0.23 -13.29 5.04
C GLN A 164 0.72 -12.10 5.02
N VAL A 165 1.99 -12.34 5.34
CA VAL A 165 3.06 -11.38 5.03
C VAL A 165 3.44 -11.55 3.56
N LEU A 166 3.18 -10.52 2.77
CA LEU A 166 3.44 -10.49 1.34
C LEU A 166 4.61 -9.56 1.04
N ASN A 167 5.42 -9.92 0.05
CA ASN A 167 6.48 -9.06 -0.46
C ASN A 167 6.10 -8.52 -1.84
N SER A 168 6.28 -7.24 -2.05
CA SER A 168 5.87 -6.56 -3.28
C SER A 168 6.61 -7.02 -4.54
N LEU A 169 7.81 -7.61 -4.41
CA LEU A 169 8.55 -8.21 -5.55
C LEU A 169 7.73 -9.29 -6.26
N SER A 170 7.00 -10.12 -5.50
CA SER A 170 6.15 -11.18 -6.06
C SER A 170 5.10 -10.63 -7.04
N PHE A 171 4.69 -9.39 -6.87
CA PHE A 171 3.66 -8.72 -7.67
C PHE A 171 4.21 -7.81 -8.78
N GLY A 172 5.52 -7.88 -9.07
CA GLY A 172 6.11 -7.07 -10.14
C GLY A 172 6.50 -5.65 -9.74
N VAL A 173 6.47 -5.32 -8.45
CA VAL A 173 6.89 -4.00 -7.94
C VAL A 173 8.41 -3.97 -7.79
N PRO A 174 9.13 -2.96 -8.29
CA PRO A 174 10.58 -2.87 -8.23
C PRO A 174 11.09 -2.46 -6.84
N GLN A 175 10.54 -3.08 -5.78
CA GLN A 175 10.88 -2.76 -4.39
C GLN A 175 10.76 -4.00 -3.50
N ASP A 176 11.79 -4.27 -2.70
CA ASP A 176 11.71 -5.26 -1.61
C ASP A 176 10.96 -4.66 -0.43
N ARG A 177 9.65 -4.95 -0.34
CA ARG A 177 8.75 -4.36 0.66
C ARG A 177 7.77 -5.38 1.19
N ASP A 178 7.86 -5.69 2.48
CA ASP A 178 6.92 -6.58 3.17
C ASP A 178 5.72 -5.81 3.73
N ARG A 179 4.52 -6.42 3.62
CA ARG A 179 3.28 -5.98 4.25
C ARG A 179 2.52 -7.18 4.80
N ILE A 180 1.95 -7.02 5.98
CA ILE A 180 0.94 -7.95 6.49
C ILE A 180 -0.41 -7.50 5.95
N ILE A 181 -1.12 -8.42 5.32
CA ILE A 181 -2.49 -8.22 4.86
C ILE A 181 -3.37 -9.24 5.57
N LEU A 182 -4.50 -8.79 6.08
CA LEU A 182 -5.54 -9.62 6.65
C LEU A 182 -6.83 -9.36 5.88
N VAL A 183 -7.43 -10.42 5.37
CA VAL A 183 -8.71 -10.41 4.66
C VAL A 183 -9.73 -11.21 5.47
N GLY A 184 -10.96 -10.73 5.51
CA GLY A 184 -12.07 -11.47 6.13
C GLY A 184 -13.35 -11.34 5.34
N ILE A 185 -14.14 -12.42 5.30
CA ILE A 185 -15.48 -12.48 4.69
C ILE A 185 -16.47 -12.89 5.78
N HIS A 186 -17.56 -12.13 5.92
CA HIS A 186 -18.54 -12.35 6.96
C HIS A 186 -19.42 -13.57 6.64
N ARG A 187 -19.78 -14.35 7.66
CA ARG A 187 -20.63 -15.54 7.53
C ARG A 187 -21.98 -15.26 6.89
N ASP A 188 -22.58 -14.09 7.13
CA ASP A 188 -23.88 -13.73 6.57
C ASP A 188 -23.80 -13.52 5.04
N PHE A 189 -22.63 -13.18 4.51
CA PHE A 189 -22.42 -13.09 3.06
C PHE A 189 -22.51 -14.47 2.41
N TYR A 190 -21.91 -15.50 3.02
CA TYR A 190 -22.07 -16.89 2.59
C TYR A 190 -23.52 -17.34 2.70
N GLY A 191 -24.17 -17.06 3.84
CA GLY A 191 -25.56 -17.46 4.10
C GLY A 191 -26.56 -16.85 3.10
N ARG A 192 -26.41 -15.56 2.78
CA ARG A 192 -27.28 -14.89 1.78
C ARG A 192 -27.13 -15.48 0.38
N ASN A 193 -25.97 -15.95 0.02
CA ASN A 193 -25.68 -16.54 -1.28
C ASN A 193 -25.81 -18.07 -1.29
N GLN A 194 -26.29 -18.68 -0.20
CA GLN A 194 -26.45 -20.10 -0.03
C GLN A 194 -25.17 -20.93 -0.27
N HIS A 195 -24.01 -20.27 -0.13
CA HIS A 195 -22.70 -20.89 -0.31
C HIS A 195 -22.23 -21.52 1.00
N ALA A 196 -21.53 -22.67 0.89
CA ALA A 196 -20.97 -23.34 2.05
C ALA A 196 -19.91 -22.44 2.75
N VAL A 197 -20.02 -22.35 4.08
CA VAL A 197 -19.03 -21.63 4.88
C VAL A 197 -17.73 -22.44 4.98
N PRO A 198 -16.57 -21.79 5.09
CA PRO A 198 -15.30 -22.46 5.36
C PRO A 198 -15.36 -23.25 6.69
N GLU A 199 -14.81 -24.46 6.73
CA GLU A 199 -14.79 -25.28 7.95
C GLU A 199 -14.04 -24.61 9.12
N ASN A 200 -12.94 -23.90 8.82
CA ASN A 200 -12.09 -23.26 9.84
C ASN A 200 -11.80 -21.80 9.51
N ASN A 201 -10.86 -21.56 8.59
CA ASN A 201 -10.40 -20.24 8.17
C ASN A 201 -10.61 -20.04 6.67
N LEU A 202 -10.67 -18.77 6.27
CA LEU A 202 -10.74 -18.40 4.86
C LEU A 202 -9.51 -18.92 4.11
N GLN A 203 -9.75 -19.71 3.06
CA GLN A 203 -8.70 -20.12 2.12
C GLN A 203 -8.53 -19.02 1.06
N PHE A 204 -7.55 -18.16 1.26
CA PHE A 204 -7.28 -17.05 0.34
C PHE A 204 -6.03 -17.36 -0.49
N PRO A 205 -6.12 -17.45 -1.83
CA PRO A 205 -4.99 -17.81 -2.69
C PRO A 205 -4.07 -16.60 -2.93
N TRP A 206 -3.27 -16.22 -1.95
CA TRP A 206 -2.48 -15.00 -1.84
C TRP A 206 -1.60 -14.65 -3.05
N LEU A 207 -1.14 -15.62 -3.80
CA LEU A 207 -0.26 -15.43 -4.95
C LEU A 207 -0.94 -15.71 -6.31
N GLN A 208 -2.27 -15.83 -6.35
CA GLN A 208 -3.01 -16.13 -7.58
C GLN A 208 -2.74 -15.15 -8.70
N HIS A 209 -2.71 -13.85 -8.40
CA HIS A 209 -2.39 -12.78 -9.34
C HIS A 209 -0.97 -12.23 -9.16
N ALA A 210 -0.07 -12.98 -8.52
CA ALA A 210 1.33 -12.60 -8.46
C ALA A 210 1.99 -12.77 -9.84
N LEU A 211 2.75 -11.76 -10.27
CA LEU A 211 3.48 -11.82 -11.54
C LEU A 211 4.66 -12.78 -11.47
N PHE A 212 5.26 -12.90 -10.30
CA PHE A 212 6.39 -13.76 -10.02
C PHE A 212 6.06 -14.67 -8.82
N GLY A 213 6.91 -15.65 -8.58
CA GLY A 213 6.75 -16.57 -7.44
C GLY A 213 7.19 -15.97 -6.10
N ASN A 214 7.80 -16.82 -5.28
CA ASN A 214 8.26 -16.46 -3.95
C ASN A 214 9.35 -15.35 -4.02
N ALA A 215 9.19 -14.30 -3.22
CA ALA A 215 10.16 -13.21 -3.15
C ALA A 215 11.56 -13.64 -2.69
N GLU A 216 11.69 -14.68 -1.86
CA GLU A 216 13.00 -15.19 -1.45
C GLU A 216 13.75 -15.85 -2.62
N GLU A 217 13.05 -16.52 -3.54
CA GLU A 217 13.63 -17.03 -4.78
C GLU A 217 14.10 -15.88 -5.68
N ILE A 218 13.28 -14.82 -5.80
CA ILE A 218 13.65 -13.61 -6.55
C ILE A 218 14.92 -12.99 -5.99
N LYS A 219 15.05 -12.89 -4.67
CA LYS A 219 16.21 -12.29 -4.00
C LYS A 219 17.47 -13.15 -4.10
N ALA A 220 17.31 -14.46 -4.20
CA ALA A 220 18.42 -15.43 -4.30
C ALA A 220 19.07 -15.47 -5.69
N GLU A 221 18.45 -14.88 -6.70
CA GLU A 221 19.00 -14.79 -8.05
C GLU A 221 20.24 -13.90 -8.13
N ASP A 222 21.02 -14.06 -9.19
CA ASP A 222 22.25 -13.32 -9.44
C ASP A 222 21.93 -11.90 -9.96
N TRP A 223 21.73 -11.00 -9.02
CA TRP A 223 21.47 -9.59 -9.30
C TRP A 223 22.76 -8.77 -9.44
N GLU A 224 22.68 -7.69 -10.21
CA GLU A 224 23.74 -6.67 -10.21
C GLU A 224 24.05 -6.23 -8.78
N THR A 225 25.33 -6.15 -8.44
CA THR A 225 25.80 -5.80 -7.09
C THR A 225 26.12 -4.31 -6.97
N THR A 226 27.41 -3.95 -7.08
CA THR A 226 27.85 -2.56 -7.02
C THR A 226 28.77 -2.24 -8.20
N ASP A 227 28.57 -1.04 -8.76
CA ASP A 227 29.43 -0.49 -9.81
C ASP A 227 30.01 0.84 -9.36
N PRO A 228 31.22 1.22 -9.83
CA PRO A 228 31.73 2.57 -9.64
C PRO A 228 30.71 3.61 -10.10
N PHE A 229 30.49 4.65 -9.28
CA PHE A 229 29.59 5.72 -9.66
C PHE A 229 30.18 6.53 -10.82
N HIS A 230 29.37 6.66 -11.87
CA HIS A 230 29.67 7.54 -13.02
C HIS A 230 28.43 8.42 -13.27
N GLU A 231 28.59 9.73 -13.11
CA GLU A 231 27.49 10.65 -13.33
C GLU A 231 27.03 10.62 -14.79
N ASN A 232 25.70 10.55 -14.97
CA ASN A 232 25.02 10.50 -16.27
C ASN A 232 25.50 9.36 -17.20
N SER A 233 26.00 8.27 -16.63
CA SER A 233 26.46 7.14 -17.43
C SER A 233 25.33 6.49 -18.24
N ASN A 234 25.58 6.27 -19.53
CA ASN A 234 24.64 5.62 -20.46
C ASN A 234 24.81 4.09 -20.44
N ARG A 235 24.49 3.46 -19.33
CA ARG A 235 24.53 2.00 -19.24
C ARG A 235 23.15 1.43 -19.63
N TYR A 236 23.01 1.02 -20.87
CA TYR A 236 21.72 0.62 -21.43
C TYR A 236 21.25 -0.79 -21.02
N PHE A 237 22.16 -1.70 -20.79
CA PHE A 237 21.86 -3.12 -20.54
C PHE A 237 22.50 -3.62 -19.24
N PRO A 238 21.77 -4.45 -18.47
CA PRO A 238 22.34 -5.14 -17.33
C PRO A 238 23.34 -6.20 -17.78
N ARG A 239 24.33 -6.49 -16.94
CA ARG A 239 25.30 -7.57 -17.16
C ARG A 239 24.80 -8.89 -16.57
N GLN A 240 24.27 -8.84 -15.36
CA GLN A 240 23.92 -10.01 -14.55
C GLN A 240 22.45 -10.11 -14.21
N THR A 241 21.65 -9.03 -14.35
CA THR A 241 20.22 -9.06 -14.01
C THR A 241 19.51 -10.20 -14.74
N PRO A 242 18.83 -11.12 -14.02
CA PRO A 242 18.08 -12.20 -14.63
C PRO A 242 17.03 -11.68 -15.60
N ASN A 243 17.00 -12.19 -16.82
CA ASN A 243 16.12 -11.69 -17.89
C ASN A 243 14.64 -11.71 -17.47
N ARG A 244 14.21 -12.74 -16.75
CA ARG A 244 12.83 -12.91 -16.29
C ARG A 244 12.39 -11.83 -15.29
N TYR A 245 13.36 -11.17 -14.60
CA TYR A 245 13.07 -10.16 -13.56
C TYR A 245 13.42 -8.73 -13.99
N ARG A 246 13.63 -8.46 -15.27
CA ARG A 246 13.89 -7.10 -15.76
C ARG A 246 12.77 -6.11 -15.41
N GLU A 247 11.56 -6.62 -15.26
CA GLU A 247 10.41 -5.83 -14.77
C GLU A 247 10.59 -5.32 -13.34
N LEU A 248 11.44 -5.94 -12.53
CA LEU A 248 11.76 -5.50 -11.18
C LEU A 248 12.89 -4.47 -11.10
N CYS A 249 13.47 -4.07 -12.24
CA CYS A 249 14.56 -3.10 -12.25
C CYS A 249 14.05 -1.66 -12.10
N VAL A 250 14.71 -0.88 -11.27
CA VAL A 250 14.42 0.55 -11.05
C VAL A 250 14.37 1.32 -12.37
N GLU A 251 15.36 1.11 -13.26
CA GLU A 251 15.45 1.79 -14.55
C GLU A 251 14.28 1.45 -15.48
N THR A 252 13.79 0.21 -15.46
CA THR A 252 12.62 -0.19 -16.25
C THR A 252 11.41 0.68 -15.90
N TRP A 253 11.19 0.92 -14.62
CA TRP A 253 10.09 1.74 -14.14
C TRP A 253 10.31 3.23 -14.35
N PHE A 254 11.54 3.71 -14.24
CA PHE A 254 11.86 5.11 -14.55
C PHE A 254 11.54 5.42 -16.01
N ARG A 255 11.91 4.53 -16.94
CA ARG A 255 11.59 4.67 -18.38
C ARG A 255 10.10 4.54 -18.65
N ARG A 256 9.45 3.49 -18.08
CA ARG A 256 8.01 3.25 -18.24
C ARG A 256 7.17 4.46 -17.81
N ASN A 257 7.51 5.06 -16.68
CA ASN A 257 6.80 6.20 -16.13
C ASN A 257 7.29 7.56 -16.67
N ASN A 258 8.28 7.55 -17.59
CA ASN A 258 8.86 8.79 -18.13
C ASN A 258 9.17 9.82 -17.03
N VAL A 259 9.85 9.38 -15.98
CA VAL A 259 10.02 10.14 -14.72
C VAL A 259 10.68 11.51 -14.92
N ASP A 260 11.51 11.67 -15.95
CA ASP A 260 12.19 12.95 -16.25
C ASP A 260 11.23 14.04 -16.77
N ASN A 261 10.13 13.64 -17.42
CA ASN A 261 9.11 14.56 -17.93
C ASN A 261 7.83 14.58 -17.08
N HIS A 262 7.84 13.89 -15.93
CA HIS A 262 6.71 13.83 -15.03
C HIS A 262 6.51 15.18 -14.30
N PRO A 263 5.27 15.64 -14.02
CA PRO A 263 5.01 16.90 -13.29
C PRO A 263 5.75 17.02 -11.94
N ASN A 264 6.00 15.90 -11.26
CA ASN A 264 6.75 15.87 -10.00
C ASN A 264 8.25 15.51 -10.18
N ALA A 265 8.83 15.61 -11.39
CA ALA A 265 10.24 15.30 -11.67
C ALA A 265 11.22 16.21 -10.93
N ASN A 266 10.84 17.45 -10.70
CA ASN A 266 11.67 18.46 -10.03
C ASN A 266 11.46 18.52 -8.50
N ASP A 267 10.58 17.70 -7.96
CA ASP A 267 10.33 17.57 -6.53
C ASP A 267 11.43 16.73 -5.88
N VAL A 268 12.56 17.34 -5.59
CA VAL A 268 13.78 16.70 -5.07
C VAL A 268 14.29 17.46 -3.85
N PHE A 269 14.68 16.74 -2.80
CA PHE A 269 15.37 17.36 -1.66
C PHE A 269 16.73 17.94 -2.08
N ARG A 270 16.91 19.25 -1.89
CA ARG A 270 18.16 19.92 -2.18
C ARG A 270 19.29 19.40 -1.30
N VAL A 271 20.45 19.25 -1.90
CA VAL A 271 21.67 18.83 -1.19
C VAL A 271 22.12 19.99 -0.29
N LYS A 272 22.08 19.78 1.02
CA LYS A 272 22.59 20.75 2.01
C LYS A 272 24.00 20.37 2.48
N GLN A 273 24.23 19.05 2.64
CA GLN A 273 25.52 18.49 3.11
C GLN A 273 25.74 17.12 2.47
N GLY A 274 26.99 16.70 2.39
CA GLY A 274 27.34 15.35 1.91
C GLY A 274 27.42 15.21 0.39
N LEU A 275 27.64 16.31 -0.35
CA LEU A 275 27.83 16.27 -1.81
C LEU A 275 28.90 15.28 -2.22
N HIS A 276 30.05 15.29 -1.53
CA HIS A 276 31.13 14.34 -1.78
C HIS A 276 30.68 12.87 -1.68
N LYS A 277 29.86 12.53 -0.65
CA LYS A 277 29.28 11.19 -0.53
C LYS A 277 28.37 10.84 -1.72
N MET A 278 27.62 11.81 -2.21
CA MET A 278 26.76 11.60 -3.39
C MET A 278 27.58 11.41 -4.69
N GLN A 279 28.82 11.84 -4.71
CA GLN A 279 29.73 11.67 -5.87
C GLN A 279 30.57 10.40 -5.79
N THR A 280 30.71 9.80 -4.60
CA THR A 280 31.66 8.70 -4.37
C THR A 280 30.99 7.35 -4.06
N ILE A 281 29.77 7.34 -3.49
CA ILE A 281 29.06 6.09 -3.17
C ILE A 281 28.78 5.32 -4.47
N PRO A 282 29.22 4.05 -4.59
CA PRO A 282 28.98 3.22 -5.76
C PRO A 282 27.49 3.04 -6.08
N GLU A 283 27.14 2.87 -7.36
CA GLU A 283 25.81 2.44 -7.78
C GLU A 283 25.53 1.05 -7.18
N GLY A 284 24.37 0.88 -6.53
CA GLY A 284 24.00 -0.35 -5.83
C GLY A 284 24.39 -0.40 -4.35
N ASP A 285 25.20 0.52 -3.84
CA ASP A 285 25.51 0.54 -2.41
C ASP A 285 24.37 1.13 -1.59
N VAL A 286 23.63 0.24 -0.94
CA VAL A 286 22.47 0.54 -0.06
C VAL A 286 22.78 0.26 1.42
N SER A 287 24.04 0.03 1.79
CA SER A 287 24.46 -0.32 3.15
C SER A 287 24.34 0.85 4.13
N GLY A 288 24.46 2.08 3.65
CA GLY A 288 24.41 3.30 4.45
C GLY A 288 23.02 3.58 5.07
N LYS A 289 22.99 4.30 6.21
CA LYS A 289 21.71 4.72 6.83
C LYS A 289 21.00 5.83 6.06
N SER A 290 21.73 6.79 5.51
CA SER A 290 21.18 8.05 4.96
C SER A 290 21.53 8.31 3.50
N PHE A 291 22.41 7.53 2.93
CA PHE A 291 22.88 7.64 1.55
C PHE A 291 22.92 6.23 0.98
N LYS A 292 21.79 5.80 0.42
CA LYS A 292 21.61 4.48 -0.21
C LYS A 292 21.52 4.71 -1.70
N ARG A 293 22.57 4.42 -2.46
CA ARG A 293 22.51 4.56 -3.91
C ARG A 293 21.85 3.32 -4.51
N LEU A 294 20.75 3.53 -5.21
CA LEU A 294 20.05 2.46 -5.91
C LEU A 294 20.94 1.95 -7.08
N HIS A 295 20.69 0.71 -7.49
CA HIS A 295 21.20 0.17 -8.73
C HIS A 295 20.11 0.22 -9.81
N ARG A 296 20.41 0.75 -11.00
CA ARG A 296 19.43 0.87 -12.08
C ARG A 296 18.86 -0.48 -12.54
N TRP A 297 19.65 -1.53 -12.51
CA TRP A 297 19.29 -2.87 -12.95
C TRP A 297 19.04 -3.85 -11.78
N ARG A 298 18.50 -3.33 -10.72
CA ARG A 298 18.05 -4.08 -9.55
C ARG A 298 16.82 -3.43 -8.95
N TYR A 299 16.10 -4.16 -8.12
CA TYR A 299 15.01 -3.63 -7.31
C TYR A 299 15.53 -2.70 -6.19
N SER A 300 14.69 -1.78 -5.76
CA SER A 300 14.96 -0.88 -4.63
C SER A 300 14.78 -1.61 -3.30
N PRO A 301 15.57 -1.31 -2.26
CA PRO A 301 15.18 -1.64 -0.90
C PRO A 301 13.90 -0.90 -0.51
N THR A 302 13.30 -1.29 0.63
CA THR A 302 12.08 -0.64 1.15
C THR A 302 12.27 0.87 1.28
N ALA A 303 11.39 1.63 0.69
CA ALA A 303 11.29 3.06 0.85
C ALA A 303 10.74 3.40 2.23
N ALA A 304 11.59 3.91 3.11
CA ALA A 304 11.23 4.46 4.42
C ALA A 304 11.21 5.98 4.33
N TYR A 305 10.28 6.53 3.54
CA TYR A 305 10.17 7.98 3.31
C TYR A 305 9.63 8.68 4.56
N GLY A 306 10.48 9.44 5.20
CA GLY A 306 10.16 10.28 6.33
C GLY A 306 10.30 11.77 6.02
N ASN A 307 11.01 12.51 6.88
CA ASN A 307 11.30 13.93 6.65
C ASN A 307 12.36 14.16 5.57
N ASN A 308 13.09 13.12 5.17
CA ASN A 308 14.12 13.13 4.13
C ASN A 308 14.00 11.88 3.28
N GLU A 309 14.27 12.00 1.98
CA GLU A 309 14.56 10.86 1.13
C GLU A 309 15.98 10.35 1.42
N VAL A 310 16.16 9.06 1.60
CA VAL A 310 17.47 8.46 1.88
C VAL A 310 18.14 7.85 0.64
N HIS A 311 17.35 7.54 -0.39
CA HIS A 311 17.88 6.94 -1.61
C HIS A 311 18.54 7.98 -2.51
N LEU A 312 19.65 7.59 -3.08
CA LEU A 312 20.35 8.34 -4.14
C LEU A 312 19.92 7.76 -5.49
N HIS A 313 19.78 8.66 -6.46
CA HIS A 313 19.57 8.26 -7.85
C HIS A 313 20.73 7.40 -8.34
N PRO A 314 20.53 6.35 -9.14
CA PRO A 314 21.59 5.43 -9.56
C PRO A 314 22.80 6.14 -10.18
N TYR A 315 22.58 7.09 -11.08
CA TYR A 315 23.62 7.75 -11.87
C TYR A 315 23.53 9.30 -11.91
N ARG A 316 22.82 9.91 -10.94
CA ARG A 316 22.81 11.38 -10.78
C ARG A 316 23.27 11.78 -9.37
N VAL A 317 23.93 12.92 -9.26
CA VAL A 317 24.42 13.43 -7.97
C VAL A 317 23.25 14.11 -7.22
N ARG A 318 22.21 13.35 -6.91
CA ARG A 318 21.05 13.80 -6.15
C ARG A 318 20.27 12.64 -5.51
N ARG A 319 19.35 12.99 -4.65
CA ARG A 319 18.34 12.05 -4.15
C ARG A 319 17.29 11.76 -5.22
N LEU A 320 16.43 10.79 -4.97
CA LEU A 320 15.29 10.54 -5.85
C LEU A 320 14.35 11.74 -5.89
N SER A 321 13.70 11.92 -7.03
CA SER A 321 12.53 12.78 -7.16
C SER A 321 11.27 12.07 -6.67
N VAL A 322 10.21 12.83 -6.45
CA VAL A 322 8.87 12.30 -6.14
C VAL A 322 8.37 11.39 -7.27
N ALA A 323 8.62 11.76 -8.53
CA ALA A 323 8.26 10.93 -9.68
C ALA A 323 8.96 9.56 -9.67
N GLU A 324 10.26 9.54 -9.37
CA GLU A 324 11.04 8.31 -9.26
C GLU A 324 10.57 7.44 -8.08
N ALA A 325 10.28 8.07 -6.95
CA ALA A 325 9.73 7.38 -5.79
C ALA A 325 8.35 6.75 -6.08
N MET A 326 7.49 7.46 -6.83
CA MET A 326 6.19 6.93 -7.29
C MET A 326 6.38 5.75 -8.24
N ALA A 327 7.32 5.83 -9.18
CA ALA A 327 7.61 4.74 -10.10
C ALA A 327 8.04 3.46 -9.36
N ILE A 328 8.89 3.57 -8.34
CA ILE A 328 9.33 2.45 -7.50
C ILE A 328 8.15 1.80 -6.73
N GLN A 329 7.11 2.55 -6.42
CA GLN A 329 5.87 2.05 -5.80
C GLN A 329 4.84 1.54 -6.82
N SER A 330 5.24 1.36 -8.07
CA SER A 330 4.35 0.98 -9.19
C SER A 330 3.14 1.90 -9.36
N ILE A 331 3.25 3.16 -8.93
CA ILE A 331 2.22 4.16 -9.14
C ILE A 331 2.23 4.54 -10.64
N PRO A 332 1.07 4.59 -11.31
CA PRO A 332 1.01 4.85 -12.75
C PRO A 332 1.50 6.26 -13.11
N ALA A 333 2.07 6.42 -14.30
CA ALA A 333 2.67 7.67 -14.77
C ALA A 333 1.73 8.89 -14.81
N TRP A 334 0.43 8.67 -14.86
CA TRP A 334 -0.55 9.75 -14.84
C TRP A 334 -0.84 10.32 -13.44
N PHE A 335 -0.47 9.57 -12.37
CA PHE A 335 -0.74 9.97 -11.00
C PHE A 335 0.20 11.10 -10.59
N THR A 336 -0.35 12.20 -10.13
CA THR A 336 0.42 13.39 -9.76
C THR A 336 0.06 13.89 -8.37
N LEU A 337 1.04 14.48 -7.68
CA LEU A 337 0.83 15.13 -6.39
C LEU A 337 0.81 16.65 -6.54
N PRO A 338 0.00 17.37 -5.74
CA PRO A 338 -0.13 18.82 -5.84
C PRO A 338 1.20 19.57 -5.69
N THR A 339 1.40 20.63 -6.46
CA THR A 339 2.62 21.44 -6.41
C THR A 339 2.80 22.15 -5.06
N ASN A 340 1.70 22.55 -4.42
CA ASN A 340 1.68 23.21 -3.10
C ASN A 340 1.80 22.27 -1.91
N MET A 341 1.83 20.95 -2.12
CA MET A 341 2.08 19.96 -1.08
C MET A 341 3.56 19.99 -0.68
N THR A 342 3.86 19.95 0.63
CA THR A 342 5.25 19.93 1.09
C THR A 342 5.99 18.70 0.61
N LEU A 343 7.27 18.85 0.27
CA LEU A 343 8.09 17.74 -0.23
C LEU A 343 8.14 16.55 0.75
N SER A 344 8.26 16.84 2.05
CA SER A 344 8.23 15.81 3.08
C SER A 344 6.93 15.01 3.08
N ASN A 345 5.79 15.68 2.89
CA ASN A 345 4.50 15.01 2.85
C ASN A 345 4.29 14.24 1.53
N LYS A 346 4.81 14.74 0.39
CA LYS A 346 4.83 13.98 -0.87
C LYS A 346 5.54 12.63 -0.70
N PHE A 347 6.75 12.62 -0.15
CA PHE A 347 7.48 11.37 0.11
C PHE A 347 6.78 10.51 1.16
N LYS A 348 6.22 11.11 2.21
CA LYS A 348 5.54 10.38 3.28
C LYS A 348 4.32 9.60 2.79
N VAL A 349 3.48 10.20 1.96
CA VAL A 349 2.29 9.52 1.42
C VAL A 349 2.65 8.37 0.47
N ILE A 350 3.73 8.52 -0.30
CA ILE A 350 4.25 7.44 -1.15
C ILE A 350 4.79 6.30 -0.29
N GLY A 351 5.62 6.61 0.72
CA GLY A 351 6.24 5.62 1.59
C GLY A 351 5.27 4.89 2.51
N ASN A 352 4.16 5.53 2.90
CA ASN A 352 3.12 4.88 3.72
C ASN A 352 2.20 3.96 2.90
N GLY A 353 2.04 4.23 1.61
CA GLY A 353 1.08 3.51 0.78
C GLY A 353 1.47 2.07 0.46
N VAL A 354 0.48 1.28 0.10
CA VAL A 354 0.65 -0.05 -0.48
C VAL A 354 1.04 0.10 -1.95
N PRO A 355 2.04 -0.63 -2.47
CA PRO A 355 2.36 -0.61 -3.90
C PRO A 355 1.15 -1.00 -4.75
N VAL A 356 0.89 -0.23 -5.82
CA VAL A 356 -0.37 -0.34 -6.57
C VAL A 356 -0.55 -1.72 -7.20
N LEU A 357 0.48 -2.31 -7.80
CA LEU A 357 0.37 -3.66 -8.39
C LEU A 357 0.05 -4.74 -7.35
N MET A 358 0.63 -4.64 -6.15
CA MET A 358 0.33 -5.56 -5.06
C MET A 358 -1.12 -5.39 -4.60
N ALA A 359 -1.60 -4.15 -4.44
CA ALA A 359 -2.99 -3.86 -4.08
C ALA A 359 -3.96 -4.37 -5.14
N THR A 360 -3.65 -4.18 -6.43
CA THR A 360 -4.46 -4.68 -7.55
C THR A 360 -4.58 -6.21 -7.54
N ALA A 361 -3.46 -6.92 -7.36
CA ALA A 361 -3.46 -8.38 -7.33
C ALA A 361 -4.30 -8.94 -6.16
N ILE A 362 -4.19 -8.35 -4.97
CA ILE A 362 -5.01 -8.73 -3.81
C ILE A 362 -6.49 -8.47 -4.10
N ALA A 363 -6.83 -7.31 -4.67
CA ALA A 363 -8.19 -6.95 -5.01
C ALA A 363 -8.79 -7.88 -6.08
N GLN A 364 -8.02 -8.26 -7.11
CA GLN A 364 -8.45 -9.23 -8.13
C GLN A 364 -8.73 -10.61 -7.52
N THR A 365 -7.81 -11.14 -6.70
CA THR A 365 -8.00 -12.41 -5.99
C THR A 365 -9.27 -12.38 -5.13
N LEU A 366 -9.49 -11.28 -4.40
CA LEU A 366 -10.68 -11.11 -3.57
C LEU A 366 -11.95 -10.99 -4.42
N SER A 367 -11.89 -10.30 -5.56
CA SER A 367 -13.03 -10.16 -6.47
C SER A 367 -13.50 -11.53 -6.99
N GLU A 368 -12.58 -12.36 -7.44
CA GLU A 368 -12.88 -13.71 -7.93
C GLU A 368 -13.51 -14.58 -6.84
N LEU A 369 -12.93 -14.56 -5.63
CA LEU A 369 -13.48 -15.30 -4.49
C LEU A 369 -14.90 -14.84 -4.12
N LEU A 370 -15.17 -13.52 -4.13
CA LEU A 370 -16.51 -12.99 -3.87
C LEU A 370 -17.50 -13.39 -4.98
N ASP A 371 -17.05 -13.39 -6.25
CA ASP A 371 -17.89 -13.80 -7.38
C ASP A 371 -18.18 -15.31 -7.35
N GLU A 372 -17.24 -16.16 -6.90
CA GLU A 372 -17.48 -17.59 -6.68
C GLU A 372 -18.57 -17.83 -5.60
N ILE A 373 -18.54 -17.08 -4.50
CA ILE A 373 -19.56 -17.18 -3.43
C ILE A 373 -20.94 -16.78 -3.95
N VAL A 374 -21.01 -15.81 -4.87
CA VAL A 374 -22.29 -15.32 -5.44
C VAL A 374 -22.83 -16.25 -6.53
N ALA A 375 -21.95 -16.94 -7.28
CA ALA A 375 -22.33 -17.72 -8.45
C ALA A 375 -22.94 -19.12 -8.10
N ASN A 376 -22.74 -19.59 -6.88
CA ASN A 376 -23.23 -20.89 -6.40
C ASN A 376 -24.49 -20.75 -5.54
#